data_e9d51ebe8a88363621a2d88ac8da5ed8
#
_entry.id   e9d51ebe8a88363621a2d88ac8da5ed8
#
_cell.length_a   1.000
_cell.length_b   1.000
_cell.length_c   1.000
_cell.angle_alpha   90.00
_cell.angle_beta   90.00
_cell.angle_gamma   90.00
#
_symmetry.space_group_name_H-M   'P 1'
#
loop_
_entity.id
_entity.type
_entity.pdbx_description
1 polymer ?
#
loop_
_entity_poly.entity_id
_entity_poly.type
_entity_poly.pdbx_seq_one_letter_code
_entity_poly.pdbx_strand_id
1 'polypeptide(L)'
;MILPLFSNRPVFPALSGLLFAGLLALTPLGDACAATSDWATSDGGRMRVIVLPPAPDGTRQAGLQIEPNDGWFTYWREPGDSGIPPQLTAAPEAKVTPSPLSFPVPKRMDIGSVRDVGYDHAVVFPFTLKSSGEDWQSPLKLTAFIGMCRNICIPFQAELSIDLSHEETTDVGEVKLIDKAKSKLPAAAAEDFYVSDFEMAHDLSSLDVSLVLPDGSKEEPRILVTGPEGYLFTEYKAVQSKGNSRTLRIALPKLPRNYSVSGKTWHILVAAGNKRTMEAPLAFATTRPIVQP
;
A
#
# COMPACT_ATOMS: atom_id res chain seq x y z
N MET A 1 72.01 -59.43 -50.63
CA MET A 1 72.42 -58.57 -49.55
C MET A 1 71.37 -57.56 -49.31
N ILE A 2 70.46 -57.85 -48.34
CA ILE A 2 69.17 -57.25 -48.19
C ILE A 2 69.16 -56.42 -46.86
N LEU A 3 68.97 -55.11 -46.93
CA LEU A 3 68.82 -54.28 -45.78
C LEU A 3 67.33 -54.15 -45.44
N PRO A 4 66.89 -54.14 -44.17
CA PRO A 4 65.50 -53.94 -43.84
C PRO A 4 65.26 -52.40 -43.51
N LEU A 5 64.15 -51.94 -43.98
CA LEU A 5 63.53 -50.62 -43.76
C LEU A 5 62.98 -50.55 -42.36
N PHE A 6 63.44 -49.57 -41.57
CA PHE A 6 62.82 -49.19 -40.29
C PHE A 6 61.67 -48.19 -40.58
N SER A 7 60.45 -48.57 -40.19
CA SER A 7 59.25 -47.74 -40.19
C SER A 7 59.17 -47.03 -38.84
N ASN A 8 59.33 -45.71 -38.85
CA ASN A 8 59.16 -44.83 -37.70
C ASN A 8 57.69 -44.38 -37.66
N ARG A 9 56.94 -44.81 -36.67
CA ARG A 9 55.59 -44.32 -36.40
C ARG A 9 55.68 -43.32 -35.26
N PRO A 10 55.12 -42.08 -35.39
CA PRO A 10 55.02 -41.15 -34.25
C PRO A 10 53.87 -41.54 -33.33
N VAL A 11 54.17 -41.62 -32.05
CA VAL A 11 53.20 -41.79 -30.97
C VAL A 11 52.63 -40.42 -30.61
N PHE A 12 51.34 -40.23 -30.86
CA PHE A 12 50.59 -39.05 -30.36
C PHE A 12 50.13 -39.33 -28.93
N PRO A 13 50.36 -38.40 -27.97
CA PRO A 13 49.76 -38.51 -26.64
C PRO A 13 48.27 -38.13 -26.70
N ALA A 14 47.46 -39.04 -26.21
CA ALA A 14 46.02 -38.82 -26.05
C ALA A 14 45.78 -37.74 -24.94
N LEU A 15 45.29 -36.62 -25.36
CA LEU A 15 44.80 -35.53 -24.43
C LEU A 15 43.46 -35.97 -23.88
N SER A 16 43.45 -36.50 -22.64
CA SER A 16 42.21 -36.79 -21.92
C SER A 16 41.53 -35.46 -21.51
N GLY A 17 40.58 -34.99 -22.29
CA GLY A 17 39.69 -33.89 -21.93
C GLY A 17 38.73 -34.33 -20.83
N LEU A 18 38.93 -33.85 -19.62
CA LEU A 18 37.92 -33.89 -18.54
C LEU A 18 36.75 -32.96 -18.93
N LEU A 19 35.67 -33.54 -19.39
CA LEU A 19 34.35 -32.91 -19.48
C LEU A 19 33.83 -32.70 -18.06
N PHE A 20 34.03 -31.49 -17.50
CA PHE A 20 33.36 -31.01 -16.29
C PHE A 20 31.88 -30.73 -16.67
N ALA A 21 31.05 -31.75 -16.58
CA ALA A 21 29.59 -31.57 -16.65
C ALA A 21 29.14 -30.80 -15.42
N GLY A 22 29.04 -29.47 -15.56
CA GLY A 22 28.41 -28.60 -14.58
C GLY A 22 26.96 -29.02 -14.40
N LEU A 23 26.68 -29.76 -13.34
CA LEU A 23 25.32 -30.06 -12.87
C LEU A 23 24.73 -28.75 -12.36
N LEU A 24 24.04 -28.01 -13.24
CA LEU A 24 23.20 -26.89 -12.83
C LEU A 24 22.11 -27.50 -11.95
N ALA A 25 22.29 -27.40 -10.63
CA ALA A 25 21.26 -27.72 -9.66
C ALA A 25 20.09 -26.74 -9.93
N LEU A 26 19.08 -27.18 -10.68
CA LEU A 26 17.75 -26.57 -10.63
C LEU A 26 17.27 -26.75 -9.19
N THR A 27 17.49 -25.73 -8.35
CA THR A 27 16.74 -25.62 -7.12
C THR A 27 15.28 -25.47 -7.53
N PRO A 28 14.38 -26.36 -7.12
CA PRO A 28 12.96 -26.12 -7.32
C PRO A 28 12.66 -24.77 -6.65
N LEU A 29 12.16 -23.80 -7.41
CA LEU A 29 11.46 -22.66 -6.82
C LEU A 29 10.30 -23.31 -6.04
N GLY A 30 10.45 -23.40 -4.73
CA GLY A 30 9.39 -23.87 -3.86
C GLY A 30 8.15 -23.05 -4.15
N ASP A 31 7.05 -23.71 -4.45
CA ASP A 31 5.76 -23.08 -4.63
C ASP A 31 5.43 -22.32 -3.34
N ALA A 32 5.41 -20.99 -3.42
CA ALA A 32 5.14 -20.14 -2.26
C ALA A 32 3.65 -20.24 -1.89
N CYS A 33 3.33 -20.85 -0.77
CA CYS A 33 1.96 -21.06 -0.30
C CYS A 33 1.44 -19.86 0.49
N ALA A 34 0.22 -19.40 0.19
CA ALA A 34 -0.48 -18.40 0.97
C ALA A 34 -1.49 -19.09 1.91
N ALA A 35 -1.53 -18.67 3.17
CA ALA A 35 -2.55 -19.09 4.11
C ALA A 35 -3.68 -18.06 4.17
N THR A 36 -4.93 -18.51 4.25
CA THR A 36 -6.10 -17.62 4.33
C THR A 36 -6.96 -17.94 5.52
N SER A 37 -7.61 -16.91 6.07
CA SER A 37 -8.73 -17.14 6.96
C SER A 37 -9.99 -17.53 6.16
N ASP A 38 -10.97 -18.10 6.84
CA ASP A 38 -12.33 -18.14 6.32
C ASP A 38 -12.87 -16.72 6.08
N TRP A 39 -13.91 -16.65 5.24
CA TRP A 39 -14.64 -15.39 5.03
C TRP A 39 -15.55 -15.11 6.24
N ALA A 40 -15.33 -13.94 6.86
CA ALA A 40 -16.34 -13.34 7.71
C ALA A 40 -17.32 -12.57 6.83
N THR A 41 -18.62 -12.67 7.13
CA THR A 41 -19.70 -12.06 6.32
C THR A 41 -20.60 -11.16 7.15
N SER A 42 -21.14 -10.12 6.52
CA SER A 42 -22.15 -9.21 7.07
C SER A 42 -23.14 -8.82 5.96
N ASP A 43 -24.16 -8.06 6.31
CA ASP A 43 -25.13 -7.55 5.32
C ASP A 43 -24.48 -6.65 4.25
N GLY A 44 -23.38 -5.97 4.62
CA GLY A 44 -22.68 -5.04 3.72
C GLY A 44 -21.64 -5.68 2.82
N GLY A 45 -21.21 -6.92 3.10
CA GLY A 45 -20.15 -7.59 2.36
C GLY A 45 -19.40 -8.61 3.21
N ARG A 46 -18.20 -8.97 2.77
CA ARG A 46 -17.35 -9.96 3.44
C ARG A 46 -15.91 -9.52 3.51
N MET A 47 -15.17 -10.09 4.45
CA MET A 47 -13.73 -9.86 4.58
C MET A 47 -12.98 -11.12 4.99
N ARG A 48 -11.71 -11.22 4.63
CA ARG A 48 -10.76 -12.24 5.06
C ARG A 48 -9.34 -11.71 5.09
N VAL A 49 -8.44 -12.43 5.74
CA VAL A 49 -6.99 -12.16 5.69
C VAL A 49 -6.30 -13.20 4.84
N ILE A 50 -5.34 -12.75 4.05
CA ILE A 50 -4.40 -13.54 3.26
C ILE A 50 -3.01 -13.31 3.85
N VAL A 51 -2.25 -14.37 4.13
CA VAL A 51 -0.88 -14.29 4.65
C VAL A 51 0.04 -15.07 3.73
N LEU A 52 1.07 -14.43 3.21
CA LEU A 52 2.07 -15.07 2.35
C LEU A 52 3.13 -15.81 3.19
N PRO A 53 3.91 -16.71 2.56
CA PRO A 53 5.05 -17.35 3.20
C PRO A 53 6.03 -16.35 3.79
N PRO A 54 6.87 -16.78 4.75
CA PRO A 54 7.87 -15.89 5.33
C PRO A 54 8.87 -15.42 4.29
N ALA A 55 9.19 -14.12 4.32
CA ALA A 55 10.29 -13.55 3.58
C ALA A 55 11.64 -13.93 4.22
N PRO A 56 12.79 -13.75 3.54
CA PRO A 56 14.11 -14.08 4.07
C PRO A 56 14.46 -13.34 5.38
N ASP A 57 13.82 -12.20 5.65
CA ASP A 57 13.98 -11.44 6.90
C ASP A 57 13.03 -11.90 8.03
N GLY A 58 12.29 -12.99 7.79
CA GLY A 58 11.33 -13.56 8.74
C GLY A 58 10.00 -12.83 8.83
N THR A 59 9.77 -11.77 8.08
CA THR A 59 8.47 -11.11 8.00
C THR A 59 7.53 -11.86 7.06
N ARG A 60 6.21 -11.65 7.21
CA ARG A 60 5.22 -12.15 6.25
C ARG A 60 4.44 -10.99 5.65
N GLN A 61 4.33 -10.98 4.34
CA GLN A 61 3.41 -10.07 3.65
C GLN A 61 1.99 -10.60 3.77
N ALA A 62 1.05 -9.70 3.95
CA ALA A 62 -0.34 -10.05 4.15
C ALA A 62 -1.28 -9.02 3.53
N GLY A 63 -2.56 -9.35 3.45
CA GLY A 63 -3.59 -8.45 2.96
C GLY A 63 -4.93 -8.69 3.64
N LEU A 64 -5.61 -7.64 4.04
CA LEU A 64 -7.01 -7.66 4.43
C LEU A 64 -7.85 -7.46 3.16
N GLN A 65 -8.48 -8.51 2.69
CA GLN A 65 -9.39 -8.49 1.54
C GLN A 65 -10.79 -8.18 2.01
N ILE A 66 -11.41 -7.19 1.38
CA ILE A 66 -12.79 -6.77 1.65
C ILE A 66 -13.54 -6.77 0.32
N GLU A 67 -14.73 -7.37 0.31
CA GLU A 67 -15.63 -7.41 -0.85
C GLU A 67 -16.99 -6.85 -0.44
N PRO A 68 -17.26 -5.56 -0.72
CA PRO A 68 -18.57 -4.98 -0.54
C PRO A 68 -19.62 -5.66 -1.43
N ASN A 69 -20.82 -5.85 -0.91
CA ASN A 69 -21.97 -6.24 -1.71
C ASN A 69 -22.40 -5.12 -2.67
N ASP A 70 -23.19 -5.42 -3.68
CA ASP A 70 -23.66 -4.43 -4.65
C ASP A 70 -24.34 -3.24 -3.98
N GLY A 71 -23.84 -2.05 -4.32
CA GLY A 71 -24.30 -0.78 -3.76
C GLY A 71 -23.76 -0.46 -2.37
N TRP A 72 -22.93 -1.31 -1.78
CA TRP A 72 -22.21 -1.03 -0.56
C TRP A 72 -20.78 -0.57 -0.87
N PHE A 73 -20.12 0.08 0.11
CA PHE A 73 -18.72 0.46 0.04
C PHE A 73 -18.07 0.34 1.43
N THR A 74 -16.73 0.25 1.45
CA THR A 74 -15.90 0.36 2.65
C THR A 74 -15.01 1.58 2.58
N TYR A 75 -14.41 1.96 3.67
CA TYR A 75 -13.74 3.24 3.84
C TYR A 75 -12.23 3.19 3.62
N TRP A 76 -11.69 4.36 3.29
CA TRP A 76 -10.26 4.65 3.32
C TRP A 76 -9.82 4.95 4.76
N ARG A 77 -8.49 5.12 4.99
CA ARG A 77 -7.94 5.47 6.31
C ARG A 77 -8.49 6.78 6.89
N GLU A 78 -8.76 7.75 6.03
CA GLU A 78 -9.45 8.99 6.37
C GLU A 78 -10.83 8.95 5.71
N PRO A 79 -11.84 8.46 6.42
CA PRO A 79 -13.09 8.06 5.81
C PRO A 79 -13.97 9.22 5.37
N GLY A 80 -13.78 10.41 5.94
CA GLY A 80 -14.63 11.57 5.74
C GLY A 80 -15.53 11.87 6.94
N ASP A 81 -16.73 12.43 6.68
CA ASP A 81 -17.56 13.03 7.72
C ASP A 81 -18.19 12.03 8.68
N SER A 82 -18.47 10.82 8.24
CA SER A 82 -19.27 9.83 9.00
C SER A 82 -18.68 8.42 8.99
N GLY A 83 -17.51 8.24 8.39
CA GLY A 83 -16.98 6.92 8.12
C GLY A 83 -16.29 6.25 9.30
N ILE A 84 -16.14 4.94 9.17
CA ILE A 84 -15.43 4.08 10.13
C ILE A 84 -14.15 3.58 9.43
N PRO A 85 -12.95 4.08 9.83
CA PRO A 85 -11.72 3.66 9.18
C PRO A 85 -11.39 2.20 9.49
N PRO A 86 -10.82 1.46 8.51
CA PRO A 86 -10.37 0.09 8.73
C PRO A 86 -9.26 0.00 9.77
N GLN A 87 -9.40 -0.95 10.69
CA GLN A 87 -8.43 -1.26 11.73
C GLN A 87 -8.12 -2.75 11.73
N LEU A 88 -6.89 -3.11 12.04
CA LEU A 88 -6.43 -4.48 12.19
C LEU A 88 -5.53 -4.59 13.41
N THR A 89 -5.83 -5.54 14.28
CA THR A 89 -5.05 -5.81 15.50
C THR A 89 -4.79 -7.30 15.64
N ALA A 90 -3.68 -7.65 16.26
CA ALA A 90 -3.40 -9.01 16.69
C ALA A 90 -3.79 -9.16 18.18
N ALA A 91 -4.19 -10.37 18.57
CA ALA A 91 -4.35 -10.70 19.98
C ALA A 91 -3.00 -10.55 20.71
N PRO A 92 -2.96 -10.02 21.94
CA PRO A 92 -1.69 -9.79 22.66
C PRO A 92 -0.84 -11.06 22.81
N GLU A 93 -1.46 -12.20 22.95
CA GLU A 93 -0.82 -13.52 23.06
C GLU A 93 -0.23 -14.03 21.75
N ALA A 94 -0.63 -13.49 20.61
CA ALA A 94 -0.17 -13.94 19.29
C ALA A 94 1.31 -13.66 19.03
N LYS A 95 1.95 -12.81 19.85
CA LYS A 95 3.36 -12.39 19.67
C LYS A 95 3.69 -11.91 18.25
N VAL A 96 2.69 -11.34 17.59
CA VAL A 96 2.76 -10.84 16.22
C VAL A 96 2.31 -9.38 16.21
N THR A 97 3.04 -8.57 15.49
CA THR A 97 2.70 -7.15 15.30
C THR A 97 2.38 -6.91 13.82
N PRO A 98 1.12 -6.59 13.48
CA PRO A 98 0.79 -6.10 12.15
C PRO A 98 1.31 -4.66 11.96
N SER A 99 1.88 -4.37 10.79
CA SER A 99 2.12 -2.98 10.40
C SER A 99 0.78 -2.26 10.18
N PRO A 100 0.77 -0.91 10.13
CA PRO A 100 -0.38 -0.20 9.60
C PRO A 100 -0.81 -0.74 8.23
N LEU A 101 -2.12 -0.73 7.97
CA LEU A 101 -2.67 -1.07 6.65
C LEU A 101 -2.19 -0.05 5.60
N SER A 102 -1.86 -0.54 4.41
CA SER A 102 -1.56 0.28 3.24
C SER A 102 -2.81 0.36 2.36
N PHE A 103 -3.11 1.55 1.86
CA PHE A 103 -4.37 1.81 1.18
C PHE A 103 -4.14 2.12 -0.31
N PRO A 104 -4.68 1.31 -1.24
CA PRO A 104 -4.78 1.72 -2.64
C PRO A 104 -5.47 3.08 -2.78
N VAL A 105 -5.29 3.73 -3.92
CA VAL A 105 -5.92 5.03 -4.16
C VAL A 105 -7.44 4.90 -4.07
N PRO A 106 -8.09 5.62 -3.15
CA PRO A 106 -9.54 5.55 -2.97
C PRO A 106 -10.26 6.40 -4.00
N LYS A 107 -11.57 6.30 -4.01
CA LYS A 107 -12.44 7.24 -4.70
C LYS A 107 -13.36 7.97 -3.73
N ARG A 108 -13.81 9.13 -4.14
CA ARG A 108 -14.80 9.90 -3.42
C ARG A 108 -16.18 9.26 -3.63
N MET A 109 -16.91 9.11 -2.53
CA MET A 109 -18.27 8.58 -2.47
C MET A 109 -19.21 9.75 -2.19
N ASP A 110 -19.90 10.22 -3.22
CA ASP A 110 -20.85 11.32 -3.07
C ASP A 110 -22.24 10.72 -2.82
N ILE A 111 -22.59 10.55 -1.53
CA ILE A 111 -23.89 10.02 -1.10
C ILE A 111 -24.67 11.12 -0.39
N GLY A 112 -25.61 11.73 -1.09
CA GLY A 112 -26.36 12.87 -0.58
C GLY A 112 -25.45 14.06 -0.27
N SER A 113 -25.46 14.55 0.98
CA SER A 113 -24.60 15.65 1.44
C SER A 113 -23.29 15.15 2.09
N VAL A 114 -23.12 13.85 2.25
CA VAL A 114 -21.96 13.24 2.94
C VAL A 114 -20.84 13.03 1.94
N ARG A 115 -19.63 13.41 2.33
CA ARG A 115 -18.42 13.33 1.51
C ARG A 115 -17.49 12.30 2.10
N ASP A 116 -17.75 11.06 1.75
CA ASP A 116 -16.93 9.95 2.19
C ASP A 116 -15.90 9.56 1.14
N VAL A 117 -14.84 8.90 1.59
CA VAL A 117 -13.76 8.39 0.74
C VAL A 117 -13.56 6.91 1.01
N GLY A 118 -13.55 6.10 -0.04
CA GLY A 118 -13.49 4.66 0.13
C GLY A 118 -13.48 3.84 -1.17
N TYR A 119 -14.05 2.63 -1.09
CA TYR A 119 -14.01 1.63 -2.15
C TYR A 119 -15.37 0.92 -2.26
N ASP A 120 -16.00 1.01 -3.42
CA ASP A 120 -17.27 0.34 -3.76
C ASP A 120 -17.07 -0.93 -4.59
N HIS A 121 -15.89 -1.50 -4.53
CA HIS A 121 -15.48 -2.72 -5.21
C HIS A 121 -14.53 -3.51 -4.32
N ALA A 122 -14.27 -4.76 -4.68
CA ALA A 122 -13.30 -5.59 -3.96
C ALA A 122 -11.93 -4.90 -3.87
N VAL A 123 -11.41 -4.79 -2.65
CA VAL A 123 -10.14 -4.18 -2.32
C VAL A 123 -9.33 -5.05 -1.39
N VAL A 124 -8.02 -4.97 -1.50
CA VAL A 124 -7.09 -5.57 -0.54
C VAL A 124 -6.24 -4.47 0.05
N PHE A 125 -6.13 -4.43 1.38
CA PHE A 125 -5.23 -3.55 2.11
C PHE A 125 -3.98 -4.31 2.50
N PRO A 126 -2.84 -4.11 1.79
CA PRO A 126 -1.59 -4.77 2.13
C PRO A 126 -1.08 -4.33 3.50
N PHE A 127 -0.47 -5.26 4.22
CA PHE A 127 0.26 -5.02 5.45
C PHE A 127 1.36 -6.06 5.62
N THR A 128 2.21 -5.88 6.64
CA THR A 128 3.28 -6.82 6.98
C THR A 128 3.07 -7.30 8.40
N LEU A 129 3.32 -8.58 8.62
CA LEU A 129 3.34 -9.20 9.94
C LEU A 129 4.79 -9.42 10.38
N LYS A 130 5.08 -9.07 11.62
CA LYS A 130 6.38 -9.34 12.25
C LYS A 130 6.16 -10.16 13.51
N SER A 131 6.81 -11.33 13.61
CA SER A 131 6.83 -12.10 14.86
C SER A 131 7.87 -11.52 15.82
N SER A 132 7.57 -11.55 17.12
CA SER A 132 8.52 -11.24 18.19
C SER A 132 9.26 -12.49 18.70
N GLY A 133 8.93 -13.69 18.17
CA GLY A 133 9.55 -14.98 18.45
C GLY A 133 10.18 -15.59 17.21
N GLU A 134 10.89 -16.72 17.39
CA GLU A 134 11.47 -17.49 16.29
C GLU A 134 10.40 -18.23 15.49
N ASP A 135 9.35 -18.70 16.17
CA ASP A 135 8.27 -19.48 15.58
C ASP A 135 6.99 -18.66 15.39
N TRP A 136 6.29 -18.94 14.30
CA TRP A 136 4.96 -18.39 14.04
C TRP A 136 3.91 -19.24 14.75
N GLN A 137 3.11 -18.58 15.60
CA GLN A 137 1.99 -19.24 16.27
C GLN A 137 0.89 -19.62 15.27
N SER A 138 0.41 -20.84 15.31
CA SER A 138 -0.72 -21.31 14.51
C SER A 138 -1.81 -21.90 15.45
N PRO A 139 -3.09 -21.56 15.25
CA PRO A 139 -3.57 -20.56 14.30
C PRO A 139 -3.23 -19.12 14.73
N LEU A 140 -2.90 -18.27 13.76
CA LEU A 140 -2.75 -16.84 13.97
C LEU A 140 -4.14 -16.19 13.99
N LYS A 141 -4.43 -15.40 15.03
CA LYS A 141 -5.70 -14.69 15.20
C LYS A 141 -5.50 -13.18 15.05
N LEU A 142 -6.24 -12.58 14.11
CA LEU A 142 -6.28 -11.16 13.88
C LEU A 142 -7.73 -10.67 14.01
N THR A 143 -7.93 -9.53 14.64
CA THR A 143 -9.23 -8.86 14.69
C THR A 143 -9.24 -7.70 13.70
N ALA A 144 -10.15 -7.77 12.72
CA ALA A 144 -10.42 -6.69 11.79
C ALA A 144 -11.71 -5.97 12.18
N PHE A 145 -11.69 -4.63 12.12
CA PHE A 145 -12.85 -3.76 12.33
C PHE A 145 -12.93 -2.78 11.16
N ILE A 146 -14.06 -2.79 10.43
CA ILE A 146 -14.29 -1.96 9.25
C ILE A 146 -15.69 -1.35 9.28
N GLY A 147 -15.88 -0.26 8.53
CA GLY A 147 -17.21 0.25 8.22
C GLY A 147 -17.69 -0.27 6.87
N MET A 148 -18.96 -0.66 6.81
CA MET A 148 -19.66 -0.97 5.57
C MET A 148 -20.84 -0.02 5.44
N CYS A 149 -20.98 0.68 4.30
CA CYS A 149 -21.97 1.74 4.14
C CYS A 149 -22.71 1.64 2.82
N ARG A 150 -24.00 2.01 2.86
CA ARG A 150 -24.87 2.24 1.69
C ARG A 150 -25.80 3.42 1.97
N ASN A 151 -26.94 3.19 2.60
CA ASN A 151 -27.85 4.22 3.11
C ASN A 151 -27.60 4.50 4.59
N ILE A 152 -27.13 3.49 5.28
CA ILE A 152 -26.66 3.53 6.67
C ILE A 152 -25.27 2.90 6.72
N CYS A 153 -24.47 3.32 7.69
CA CYS A 153 -23.16 2.75 7.93
C CYS A 153 -23.23 1.78 9.11
N ILE A 154 -22.79 0.56 8.90
CA ILE A 154 -22.76 -0.49 9.91
C ILE A 154 -21.32 -0.84 10.26
N PRO A 155 -20.97 -0.94 11.54
CA PRO A 155 -19.69 -1.50 11.95
C PRO A 155 -19.67 -3.00 11.67
N PHE A 156 -18.54 -3.49 11.18
CA PHE A 156 -18.33 -4.90 10.95
C PHE A 156 -16.99 -5.33 11.57
N GLN A 157 -17.06 -6.14 12.62
CA GLN A 157 -15.90 -6.67 13.31
C GLN A 157 -15.90 -8.19 13.23
N ALA A 158 -14.72 -8.78 13.00
CA ALA A 158 -14.55 -10.23 13.07
C ALA A 158 -13.13 -10.60 13.55
N GLU A 159 -13.04 -11.70 14.29
CA GLU A 159 -11.80 -12.42 14.51
C GLU A 159 -11.56 -13.34 13.31
N LEU A 160 -10.40 -13.18 12.66
CA LEU A 160 -9.97 -13.92 11.50
C LEU A 160 -8.84 -14.84 11.91
N SER A 161 -9.07 -16.15 11.79
CA SER A 161 -8.13 -17.20 12.21
C SER A 161 -7.43 -17.79 10.98
N ILE A 162 -6.11 -17.77 10.96
CA ILE A 162 -5.28 -18.22 9.84
C ILE A 162 -4.43 -19.39 10.31
N ASP A 163 -4.61 -20.55 9.70
CA ASP A 163 -3.74 -21.69 9.95
C ASP A 163 -2.45 -21.58 9.15
N LEU A 164 -1.34 -21.36 9.85
CA LEU A 164 0.00 -21.27 9.27
C LEU A 164 0.75 -22.61 9.25
N SER A 165 0.16 -23.68 9.79
CA SER A 165 0.81 -25.00 9.86
C SER A 165 0.73 -25.79 8.54
N HIS A 166 -0.24 -25.47 7.70
CA HIS A 166 -0.44 -26.11 6.40
C HIS A 166 0.05 -25.18 5.28
N GLU A 167 1.34 -25.26 4.98
CA GLU A 167 1.95 -24.57 3.83
C GLU A 167 1.66 -25.31 2.51
N GLU A 168 0.54 -26.06 2.44
CA GLU A 168 0.23 -26.87 1.27
C GLU A 168 -0.60 -26.10 0.25
N THR A 169 -0.09 -26.14 -0.98
CA THR A 169 -0.68 -25.68 -2.23
C THR A 169 -1.00 -24.19 -2.36
N THR A 170 -0.08 -23.53 -3.02
CA THR A 170 -0.21 -22.12 -3.40
C THR A 170 -1.42 -21.92 -4.32
N ASP A 171 -2.40 -21.19 -3.88
CA ASP A 171 -3.22 -20.45 -4.83
C ASP A 171 -2.41 -19.26 -5.34
N VAL A 172 -1.79 -19.40 -6.50
CA VAL A 172 -1.08 -18.33 -7.21
C VAL A 172 -1.97 -17.08 -7.36
N GLY A 173 -3.29 -17.23 -7.24
CA GLY A 173 -4.26 -16.16 -7.24
C GLY A 173 -4.09 -15.21 -6.05
N GLU A 174 -3.77 -15.70 -4.87
CA GLU A 174 -3.67 -14.89 -3.65
C GLU A 174 -2.40 -14.04 -3.60
N VAL A 175 -1.27 -14.59 -4.04
CA VAL A 175 -0.04 -13.82 -4.25
C VAL A 175 -0.31 -12.68 -5.24
N LYS A 176 -0.94 -12.98 -6.37
CA LYS A 176 -1.32 -11.97 -7.37
C LYS A 176 -2.28 -10.92 -6.84
N LEU A 177 -3.19 -11.27 -5.91
CA LEU A 177 -4.09 -10.31 -5.28
C LEU A 177 -3.32 -9.28 -4.46
N ILE A 178 -2.37 -9.73 -3.63
CA ILE A 178 -1.53 -8.83 -2.82
C ILE A 178 -0.62 -7.99 -3.71
N ASP A 179 0.04 -8.57 -4.70
CA ASP A 179 0.91 -7.83 -5.63
C ASP A 179 0.12 -6.80 -6.44
N LYS A 180 -1.07 -7.16 -6.91
CA LYS A 180 -1.98 -6.23 -7.59
C LYS A 180 -2.42 -5.10 -6.66
N ALA A 181 -2.68 -5.38 -5.38
CA ALA A 181 -3.03 -4.35 -4.42
C ALA A 181 -1.86 -3.41 -4.17
N LYS A 182 -0.64 -3.93 -4.02
CA LYS A 182 0.58 -3.14 -3.87
C LYS A 182 0.85 -2.24 -5.08
N SER A 183 0.63 -2.74 -6.30
CA SER A 183 0.81 -1.94 -7.52
C SER A 183 -0.19 -0.79 -7.66
N LYS A 184 -1.25 -0.78 -6.85
CA LYS A 184 -2.26 0.29 -6.79
C LYS A 184 -2.03 1.27 -5.64
N LEU A 185 -1.01 1.06 -4.82
CA LEU A 185 -0.64 2.04 -3.80
C LEU A 185 -0.12 3.31 -4.46
N PRO A 186 -0.36 4.48 -3.88
CA PRO A 186 0.27 5.70 -4.37
C PRO A 186 1.78 5.58 -4.23
N ALA A 187 2.51 6.05 -5.24
CA ALA A 187 3.96 6.10 -5.21
C ALA A 187 4.45 7.26 -4.32
N ALA A 188 5.70 7.21 -3.90
CA ALA A 188 6.38 8.38 -3.35
C ALA A 188 6.60 9.44 -4.46
N ALA A 189 6.91 10.67 -4.06
CA ALA A 189 7.30 11.74 -4.97
C ALA A 189 8.49 11.30 -5.86
N ALA A 190 8.47 11.75 -7.13
CA ALA A 190 9.48 11.49 -8.13
C ALA A 190 9.94 12.80 -8.78
N GLU A 191 11.04 12.80 -9.55
CA GLU A 191 11.62 14.01 -10.17
C GLU A 191 10.64 14.77 -11.08
N ASP A 192 9.70 14.04 -11.70
CA ASP A 192 8.69 14.58 -12.61
C ASP A 192 7.28 14.65 -12.00
N PHE A 193 7.11 14.24 -10.72
CA PHE A 193 5.83 14.22 -10.03
C PHE A 193 6.00 14.44 -8.54
N TYR A 194 5.84 15.69 -8.08
CA TYR A 194 6.08 16.06 -6.69
C TYR A 194 5.34 17.35 -6.28
N VAL A 195 5.32 17.60 -4.98
CA VAL A 195 4.92 18.88 -4.39
C VAL A 195 6.14 19.80 -4.38
N SER A 196 6.08 20.89 -5.13
CA SER A 196 7.18 21.86 -5.21
C SER A 196 7.14 22.89 -4.08
N ASP A 197 5.95 23.23 -3.59
CA ASP A 197 5.74 24.19 -2.52
C ASP A 197 4.35 24.05 -1.90
N PHE A 198 4.17 24.49 -0.65
CA PHE A 198 2.86 24.60 -0.04
C PHE A 198 2.86 25.68 1.06
N GLU A 199 1.73 26.37 1.18
CA GLU A 199 1.56 27.46 2.13
C GLU A 199 0.15 27.44 2.76
N MET A 200 0.11 27.49 4.08
CA MET A 200 -1.13 27.63 4.85
C MET A 200 -1.47 29.10 5.00
N ALA A 201 -2.70 29.48 4.67
CA ALA A 201 -3.18 30.84 4.92
C ALA A 201 -3.13 31.18 6.43
N HIS A 202 -2.78 32.40 6.77
CA HIS A 202 -2.66 32.85 8.17
C HIS A 202 -3.93 32.67 9.00
N ASP A 203 -5.09 32.81 8.34
CA ASP A 203 -6.40 32.63 8.95
C ASP A 203 -6.88 31.17 8.94
N LEU A 204 -6.04 30.23 8.50
CA LEU A 204 -6.34 28.80 8.36
C LEU A 204 -7.50 28.48 7.41
N SER A 205 -7.91 29.42 6.56
CA SER A 205 -9.06 29.23 5.66
C SER A 205 -8.74 28.38 4.44
N SER A 206 -7.46 28.33 4.05
CA SER A 206 -7.01 27.59 2.87
C SER A 206 -5.55 27.12 2.97
N LEU A 207 -5.25 26.11 2.18
CA LEU A 207 -3.90 25.60 1.91
C LEU A 207 -3.64 25.70 0.41
N ASP A 208 -2.64 26.46 0.02
CA ASP A 208 -2.15 26.48 -1.37
C ASP A 208 -1.06 25.43 -1.53
N VAL A 209 -1.18 24.61 -2.58
CA VAL A 209 -0.20 23.56 -2.91
C VAL A 209 0.19 23.68 -4.35
N SER A 210 1.50 23.78 -4.60
CA SER A 210 2.09 23.80 -5.92
C SER A 210 2.64 22.42 -6.28
N LEU A 211 2.18 21.88 -7.41
CA LEU A 211 2.51 20.55 -7.89
C LEU A 211 3.27 20.64 -9.22
N VAL A 212 4.23 19.77 -9.40
CA VAL A 212 4.76 19.41 -10.71
C VAL A 212 4.13 18.08 -11.12
N LEU A 213 3.42 18.08 -12.24
CA LEU A 213 2.73 16.90 -12.77
C LEU A 213 3.56 16.23 -13.87
N PRO A 214 3.41 14.90 -14.07
CA PRO A 214 4.08 14.20 -15.16
C PRO A 214 3.72 14.79 -16.53
N ASP A 215 4.64 14.66 -17.47
CA ASP A 215 4.43 15.08 -18.86
C ASP A 215 3.18 14.43 -19.46
N GLY A 216 2.45 15.21 -20.25
CA GLY A 216 1.22 14.75 -20.89
C GLY A 216 -0.02 14.73 -19.98
N SER A 217 0.07 15.19 -18.74
CA SER A 217 -1.09 15.36 -17.84
C SER A 217 -1.94 16.53 -18.33
N LYS A 218 -3.01 16.20 -19.08
CA LYS A 218 -3.94 17.21 -19.65
C LYS A 218 -5.11 17.52 -18.73
N GLU A 219 -5.49 16.57 -17.88
CA GLU A 219 -6.61 16.69 -16.95
C GLU A 219 -6.16 17.33 -15.64
N GLU A 220 -7.08 18.01 -14.97
CA GLU A 220 -6.86 18.50 -13.61
C GLU A 220 -6.61 17.30 -12.67
N PRO A 221 -5.55 17.37 -11.83
CA PRO A 221 -5.27 16.30 -10.91
C PRO A 221 -6.37 16.19 -9.85
N ARG A 222 -6.79 14.98 -9.50
CA ARG A 222 -7.62 14.76 -8.32
C ARG A 222 -6.73 14.72 -7.08
N ILE A 223 -7.12 15.45 -6.03
CA ILE A 223 -6.35 15.50 -4.79
C ILE A 223 -7.22 15.18 -3.58
N LEU A 224 -6.59 14.58 -2.58
CA LEU A 224 -7.09 14.44 -1.23
C LEU A 224 -6.01 14.96 -0.29
N VAL A 225 -6.37 15.87 0.60
CA VAL A 225 -5.47 16.38 1.63
C VAL A 225 -5.94 15.88 2.98
N THR A 226 -5.05 15.28 3.75
CA THR A 226 -5.34 14.77 5.08
C THR A 226 -4.46 15.45 6.12
N GLY A 227 -5.06 15.85 7.23
CA GLY A 227 -4.35 16.34 8.39
C GLY A 227 -4.37 15.32 9.52
N PRO A 228 -3.52 15.50 10.54
CA PRO A 228 -3.64 14.74 11.78
C PRO A 228 -5.06 14.91 12.36
N GLU A 229 -5.44 14.04 13.27
CA GLU A 229 -6.75 14.08 13.95
C GLU A 229 -7.95 13.81 13.01
N GLY A 230 -7.73 13.13 11.86
CA GLY A 230 -8.80 12.69 10.96
C GLY A 230 -9.34 13.76 10.01
N TYR A 231 -8.63 14.86 9.84
CA TYR A 231 -9.04 15.87 8.85
C TYR A 231 -8.87 15.36 7.43
N LEU A 232 -9.93 15.53 6.62
CA LEU A 232 -9.95 15.23 5.19
C LEU A 232 -10.51 16.42 4.41
N PHE A 233 -9.78 16.89 3.40
CA PHE A 233 -10.19 17.96 2.51
C PHE A 233 -10.14 17.48 1.06
N THR A 234 -11.25 17.63 0.37
CA THR A 234 -11.44 17.16 -1.01
C THR A 234 -11.82 18.29 -1.97
N GLU A 235 -12.16 19.48 -1.44
CA GLU A 235 -12.57 20.63 -2.22
C GLU A 235 -11.38 21.54 -2.51
N TYR A 236 -11.12 21.75 -3.77
CA TYR A 236 -10.02 22.59 -4.24
C TYR A 236 -10.40 23.27 -5.56
N LYS A 237 -9.61 24.27 -5.92
CA LYS A 237 -9.68 24.95 -7.22
C LYS A 237 -8.27 25.26 -7.73
N ALA A 238 -8.09 25.20 -9.04
CA ALA A 238 -6.86 25.66 -9.67
C ALA A 238 -6.75 27.19 -9.53
N VAL A 239 -5.61 27.66 -9.03
CA VAL A 239 -5.25 29.08 -8.93
C VAL A 239 -4.33 29.48 -10.08
N GLN A 240 -3.38 28.61 -10.41
CA GLN A 240 -2.41 28.83 -11.49
C GLN A 240 -2.11 27.53 -12.21
N SER A 241 -1.95 27.62 -13.54
CA SER A 241 -1.54 26.51 -14.38
C SER A 241 -0.51 27.03 -15.40
N LYS A 242 0.69 26.42 -15.40
CA LYS A 242 1.77 26.78 -16.32
C LYS A 242 2.58 25.54 -16.69
N GLY A 243 2.49 25.09 -17.93
CA GLY A 243 3.12 23.83 -18.34
C GLY A 243 2.65 22.66 -17.48
N ASN A 244 3.59 21.98 -16.85
CA ASN A 244 3.32 20.87 -15.92
C ASN A 244 3.07 21.33 -14.47
N SER A 245 3.22 22.61 -14.17
CA SER A 245 2.97 23.13 -12.82
C SER A 245 1.50 23.48 -12.62
N ARG A 246 0.98 23.15 -11.45
CA ARG A 246 -0.36 23.51 -10.99
C ARG A 246 -0.28 24.02 -9.55
N THR A 247 -0.84 25.20 -9.31
CA THR A 247 -1.10 25.66 -7.94
C THR A 247 -2.59 25.49 -7.64
N LEU A 248 -2.88 24.72 -6.61
CA LEU A 248 -4.23 24.38 -6.20
C LEU A 248 -4.49 25.00 -4.82
N ARG A 249 -5.64 25.62 -4.66
CA ARG A 249 -6.11 26.13 -3.37
C ARG A 249 -7.15 25.20 -2.81
N ILE A 250 -6.85 24.62 -1.67
CA ILE A 250 -7.69 23.71 -0.90
C ILE A 250 -8.41 24.52 0.16
N ALA A 251 -9.75 24.44 0.20
CA ALA A 251 -10.53 25.09 1.25
C ALA A 251 -10.50 24.26 2.53
N LEU A 252 -10.34 24.93 3.70
CA LEU A 252 -10.20 24.29 5.01
C LEU A 252 -11.33 24.74 5.98
N PRO A 253 -12.61 24.50 5.67
CA PRO A 253 -13.73 25.06 6.43
C PRO A 253 -13.88 24.48 7.85
N LYS A 254 -13.23 23.34 8.13
CA LYS A 254 -13.42 22.58 9.38
C LYS A 254 -12.34 22.83 10.44
N LEU A 255 -11.29 23.58 10.13
CA LEU A 255 -10.23 23.80 11.10
C LEU A 255 -10.69 24.77 12.19
N PRO A 256 -10.48 24.45 13.48
CA PRO A 256 -10.71 25.38 14.58
C PRO A 256 -9.83 26.63 14.44
N ARG A 257 -10.34 27.79 14.86
CA ARG A 257 -9.59 29.06 14.78
C ARG A 257 -8.26 29.05 15.56
N ASN A 258 -8.17 28.22 16.59
CA ASN A 258 -6.96 28.04 17.40
C ASN A 258 -6.12 26.82 16.98
N TYR A 259 -6.40 26.23 15.81
CA TYR A 259 -5.61 25.11 15.32
C TYR A 259 -4.19 25.55 15.00
N SER A 260 -3.22 24.76 15.39
CA SER A 260 -1.81 25.00 15.05
C SER A 260 -1.32 23.90 14.12
N VAL A 261 -0.75 24.28 13.00
CA VAL A 261 -0.06 23.38 12.07
C VAL A 261 1.40 23.14 12.44
N SER A 262 1.95 23.99 13.33
CA SER A 262 3.37 23.95 13.72
C SER A 262 3.80 22.55 14.20
N GLY A 263 4.82 22.00 13.57
CA GLY A 263 5.36 20.66 13.87
C GLY A 263 4.49 19.50 13.45
N LYS A 264 3.36 19.74 12.76
CA LYS A 264 2.48 18.69 12.24
C LYS A 264 2.87 18.32 10.81
N THR A 265 2.62 17.07 10.46
CA THR A 265 2.74 16.59 9.08
C THR A 265 1.37 16.23 8.55
N TRP A 266 0.98 16.90 7.48
CA TRP A 266 -0.19 16.56 6.68
C TRP A 266 0.25 15.71 5.50
N HIS A 267 -0.68 15.13 4.76
CA HIS A 267 -0.38 14.38 3.55
C HIS A 267 -1.27 14.85 2.41
N ILE A 268 -0.73 14.81 1.21
CA ILE A 268 -1.49 15.02 -0.01
C ILE A 268 -1.37 13.78 -0.89
N LEU A 269 -2.51 13.22 -1.29
CA LEU A 269 -2.60 12.21 -2.33
C LEU A 269 -3.02 12.89 -3.62
N VAL A 270 -2.26 12.67 -4.69
CA VAL A 270 -2.49 13.26 -6.00
C VAL A 270 -2.65 12.14 -7.03
N ALA A 271 -3.75 12.16 -7.78
CA ALA A 271 -3.95 11.30 -8.94
C ALA A 271 -3.91 12.15 -10.22
N ALA A 272 -2.85 12.00 -11.01
CA ALA A 272 -2.69 12.67 -12.29
C ALA A 272 -3.50 11.97 -13.39
N GLY A 273 -3.90 12.71 -14.43
CA GLY A 273 -4.75 12.20 -15.50
C GLY A 273 -4.16 11.06 -16.35
N ASN A 274 -2.87 10.77 -16.24
CA ASN A 274 -2.18 9.63 -16.86
C ASN A 274 -2.16 8.36 -16.01
N LYS A 275 -3.05 8.25 -15.02
CA LYS A 275 -3.16 7.14 -14.04
C LYS A 275 -1.99 7.05 -13.04
N ARG A 276 -1.04 7.96 -13.06
CA ARG A 276 0.00 8.03 -12.03
C ARG A 276 -0.57 8.65 -10.75
N THR A 277 -0.18 8.08 -9.63
CA THR A 277 -0.62 8.53 -8.31
C THR A 277 0.59 8.71 -7.40
N MET A 278 0.54 9.72 -6.57
CA MET A 278 1.61 10.05 -5.65
C MET A 278 1.01 10.44 -4.30
N GLU A 279 1.68 10.04 -3.24
CA GLU A 279 1.40 10.57 -1.91
C GLU A 279 2.66 11.20 -1.33
N ALA A 280 2.51 12.42 -0.80
CA ALA A 280 3.63 13.16 -0.25
C ALA A 280 3.27 13.78 1.10
N PRO A 281 4.21 13.87 2.06
CA PRO A 281 4.04 14.60 3.29
C PRO A 281 4.12 16.11 3.04
N LEU A 282 3.30 16.87 3.77
CA LEU A 282 3.35 18.33 3.91
C LEU A 282 3.77 18.62 5.34
N ALA A 283 5.07 18.72 5.59
CA ALA A 283 5.63 18.92 6.92
C ALA A 283 5.73 20.41 7.26
N PHE A 284 4.93 20.87 8.20
CA PHE A 284 4.97 22.24 8.69
C PHE A 284 6.08 22.42 9.73
N ALA A 285 6.98 23.37 9.49
CA ALA A 285 8.09 23.66 10.38
C ALA A 285 7.59 24.01 11.80
N THR A 286 8.34 23.60 12.81
CA THR A 286 8.08 24.02 14.19
C THR A 286 8.41 25.51 14.33
N THR A 287 7.40 26.33 14.58
CA THR A 287 7.62 27.74 14.92
C THR A 287 8.29 27.76 16.29
N ARG A 288 9.59 28.11 16.38
CA ARG A 288 10.21 28.37 17.68
C ARG A 288 9.55 29.58 18.27
N PRO A 289 9.10 29.54 19.55
CA PRO A 289 8.67 30.77 20.22
C PRO A 289 9.85 31.76 20.19
N ILE A 290 9.61 32.97 19.69
CA ILE A 290 10.59 34.04 19.78
C ILE A 290 10.69 34.35 21.29
N VAL A 291 11.74 33.87 21.94
CA VAL A 291 12.10 34.30 23.29
C VAL A 291 12.55 35.73 23.08
N GLN A 292 11.65 36.67 23.37
CA GLN A 292 12.05 38.08 23.48
C GLN A 292 13.03 38.23 24.65
N PRO A 293 14.14 38.94 24.47
CA PRO A 293 15.15 39.16 25.50
C PRO A 293 14.62 39.92 26.71
#